data_9f38a3e82ea35910e548f8498a581a41
#
_entry.id   9f38a3e82ea35910e548f8498a581a41
#
_cell.length_a   1.000
_cell.length_b   1.000
_cell.length_c   1.000
_cell.angle_alpha   90.00
_cell.angle_beta   90.00
_cell.angle_gamma   90.00
#
_symmetry.space_group_name_H-M   'P 1'
#
loop_
_entity.id
_entity.type
_entity.pdbx_description
1 polymer ?
#
loop_
_entity_poly.entity_id
_entity_poly.type
_entity_poly.pdbx_seq_one_letter_code
_entity_poly.pdbx_strand_id
1 'polypeptide(L)'
;MNRHFKLKLFLLLIISSVANSAEYLSQASNPHVNNEKPEKGSQAKRIHPHALKLILNGRKQEAIAYLKSTTDKKVNPEQTQMLIDLALDKPNAWKFDDKTWPWKRTLPDTSLKKDDPTNKFTIAFGGGAGYVPPHERMWDTIRTIDPRALLLLGDNVYIDDPETPEMQLFHYYRRQSQPEWAKLARRVPIYAIWDDHDFTTNDGWGGPAIEEPSWKRNVWEIFKENWDNPYYGGEEEQPGCWFDFWIGKVHFVLIDGRYYRESPKGKNPSMLGSAQMKWLKNTLKKPATFTVLCSNVPITPKVKPGSKDTWDGYDSERQQIFNFIAKEKISGVVILSADRHRSDAYKIDSGIDGMYPLYECQSSRLTNQHVHGLIKHALFGYNKKQSFGRVDFDLTAQDPTFRYTIISIDGEPVHSLELKLSELQFR
;
A
#
# COMPACT_ATOMS: atom_id res chain seq x y z
N MET A 1 -25.15 15.95 5.06
CA MET A 1 -24.69 17.07 4.23
C MET A 1 -24.02 16.44 3.02
N ASN A 2 -24.38 16.82 1.80
CA ASN A 2 -24.07 16.05 0.59
C ASN A 2 -22.56 16.06 0.28
N ARG A 3 -21.94 14.91 -0.03
CA ARG A 3 -20.50 14.76 -0.36
C ARG A 3 -20.03 15.76 -1.45
N HIS A 4 -20.90 16.08 -2.41
CA HIS A 4 -20.66 17.10 -3.44
C HIS A 4 -20.45 18.52 -2.89
N PHE A 5 -21.05 18.82 -1.75
CA PHE A 5 -20.87 20.12 -1.10
C PHE A 5 -19.50 20.20 -0.40
N LYS A 6 -19.04 19.09 0.18
CA LYS A 6 -17.71 19.00 0.80
C LYS A 6 -16.59 19.10 -0.23
N LEU A 7 -16.71 18.43 -1.38
CA LEU A 7 -15.68 18.47 -2.43
C LEU A 7 -15.58 19.85 -3.09
N LYS A 8 -16.72 20.52 -3.36
CA LYS A 8 -16.73 21.92 -3.82
C LYS A 8 -16.22 22.89 -2.76
N LEU A 9 -16.54 22.64 -1.48
CA LEU A 9 -16.05 23.45 -0.37
C LEU A 9 -14.55 23.22 -0.13
N PHE A 10 -14.07 21.97 -0.31
CA PHE A 10 -12.66 21.61 -0.22
C PHE A 10 -11.85 22.23 -1.36
N LEU A 11 -12.33 22.20 -2.61
CA LEU A 11 -11.73 22.95 -3.72
C LEU A 11 -11.76 24.47 -3.51
N LEU A 12 -12.83 25.02 -2.95
CA LEU A 12 -12.94 26.45 -2.63
C LEU A 12 -12.05 26.84 -1.43
N LEU A 13 -11.89 25.96 -0.44
CA LEU A 13 -10.97 26.16 0.69
C LEU A 13 -9.51 26.07 0.25
N ILE A 14 -9.17 25.17 -0.67
CA ILE A 14 -7.83 25.11 -1.28
C ILE A 14 -7.54 26.40 -2.07
N ILE A 15 -8.52 26.93 -2.81
CA ILE A 15 -8.36 28.21 -3.52
C ILE A 15 -8.21 29.39 -2.55
N SER A 16 -8.90 29.40 -1.39
CA SER A 16 -8.77 30.45 -0.38
C SER A 16 -7.51 30.31 0.49
N SER A 17 -7.03 29.08 0.75
CA SER A 17 -5.78 28.85 1.49
C SER A 17 -4.54 29.20 0.67
N VAL A 18 -4.60 29.03 -0.66
CA VAL A 18 -3.51 29.43 -1.58
C VAL A 18 -3.34 30.95 -1.64
N ALA A 19 -4.41 31.74 -1.42
CA ALA A 19 -4.29 33.18 -1.33
C ALA A 19 -3.63 33.66 0.00
N ASN A 20 -3.76 32.88 1.09
CA ASN A 20 -3.14 33.20 2.39
C ASN A 20 -1.71 32.63 2.55
N SER A 21 -1.33 31.60 1.78
CA SER A 21 -0.01 30.97 1.89
C SER A 21 1.13 31.77 1.23
N ALA A 22 0.79 32.76 0.40
CA ALA A 22 1.81 33.66 -0.17
C ALA A 22 2.45 34.61 0.87
N GLU A 23 1.74 34.91 1.96
CA GLU A 23 2.26 35.73 3.07
C GLU A 23 3.00 34.91 4.15
N TYR A 24 2.73 33.60 4.25
CA TYR A 24 3.35 32.73 5.26
C TYR A 24 4.74 32.21 4.89
N LEU A 25 5.16 32.30 3.63
CA LEU A 25 6.45 31.81 3.15
C LEU A 25 7.63 32.76 3.45
N SER A 26 7.41 33.90 4.10
CA SER A 26 8.48 34.85 4.44
C SER A 26 9.03 34.74 5.88
N GLN A 27 8.49 33.88 6.75
CA GLN A 27 8.86 33.88 8.18
C GLN A 27 9.17 32.53 8.84
N ALA A 28 9.30 31.44 8.14
CA ALA A 28 9.66 30.15 8.75
C ALA A 28 11.03 29.63 8.29
N SER A 29 12.09 30.22 8.81
CA SER A 29 13.41 29.55 8.86
C SER A 29 13.45 28.65 10.09
N ASN A 30 13.16 27.35 9.95
CA ASN A 30 13.27 26.39 11.02
C ASN A 30 14.62 25.66 10.92
N PRO A 31 15.52 25.74 11.95
CA PRO A 31 16.92 25.29 11.86
C PRO A 31 17.15 23.79 12.07
N HIS A 32 16.15 22.93 12.02
CA HIS A 32 16.28 21.48 12.26
C HIS A 32 15.88 20.57 11.08
N VAL A 33 15.74 21.10 9.89
CA VAL A 33 15.68 20.24 8.70
C VAL A 33 17.12 19.81 8.38
N ASN A 34 17.44 18.55 8.60
CA ASN A 34 18.70 17.94 8.22
C ASN A 34 19.00 18.31 6.76
N ASN A 35 20.08 19.08 6.56
CA ASN A 35 20.68 19.40 5.27
C ASN A 35 21.34 18.15 4.64
N GLU A 36 20.64 17.05 4.49
CA GLU A 36 21.02 16.03 3.53
C GLU A 36 20.60 16.57 2.16
N LYS A 37 21.59 16.87 1.32
CA LYS A 37 21.37 17.28 -0.07
C LYS A 37 20.41 16.26 -0.69
N PRO A 38 19.23 16.67 -1.21
CA PRO A 38 18.31 15.74 -1.85
C PRO A 38 19.09 15.04 -2.97
N GLU A 39 19.04 13.72 -3.00
CA GLU A 39 19.64 12.94 -4.07
C GLU A 39 19.14 13.48 -5.41
N LYS A 40 20.04 13.55 -6.42
CA LYS A 40 19.72 14.08 -7.76
C LYS A 40 18.46 13.47 -8.40
N GLY A 41 17.98 12.31 -7.90
CA GLY A 41 16.74 11.66 -8.28
C GLY A 41 15.47 12.35 -7.80
N SER A 42 15.49 13.06 -6.66
CA SER A 42 14.31 13.72 -6.11
C SER A 42 13.89 14.98 -6.87
N GLN A 43 14.85 15.68 -7.49
CA GLN A 43 14.54 16.88 -8.28
C GLN A 43 13.78 16.57 -9.57
N ALA A 44 14.10 15.48 -10.27
CA ALA A 44 13.40 15.06 -11.48
C ALA A 44 11.93 14.68 -11.21
N LYS A 45 11.65 14.09 -10.05
CA LYS A 45 10.28 13.72 -9.62
C LYS A 45 9.38 14.93 -9.34
N ARG A 46 9.93 16.10 -9.04
CA ARG A 46 9.19 17.34 -8.69
C ARG A 46 8.68 18.15 -9.88
N ILE A 47 9.00 17.78 -11.10
CA ILE A 47 8.54 18.48 -12.32
C ILE A 47 7.03 18.39 -12.47
N HIS A 48 6.46 17.22 -12.24
CA HIS A 48 5.04 16.97 -12.40
C HIS A 48 4.16 17.76 -11.43
N PRO A 49 4.49 17.92 -10.14
CA PRO A 49 3.75 18.79 -9.21
C PRO A 49 3.66 20.23 -9.70
N HIS A 50 4.78 20.80 -10.16
CA HIS A 50 4.78 22.17 -10.66
C HIS A 50 3.90 22.34 -11.91
N ALA A 51 4.03 21.42 -12.87
CA ALA A 51 3.21 21.44 -14.08
C ALA A 51 1.71 21.29 -13.77
N LEU A 52 1.35 20.36 -12.89
CA LEU A 52 -0.03 20.17 -12.47
C LEU A 52 -0.60 21.41 -11.78
N LYS A 53 0.16 22.04 -10.89
CA LYS A 53 -0.24 23.32 -10.25
C LYS A 53 -0.50 24.43 -11.26
N LEU A 54 0.33 24.52 -12.30
CA LEU A 54 0.10 25.45 -13.39
C LEU A 54 -1.21 25.16 -14.15
N ILE A 55 -1.49 23.88 -14.43
CA ILE A 55 -2.71 23.45 -15.12
C ILE A 55 -3.95 23.79 -14.31
N LEU A 56 -3.96 23.43 -13.02
CA LEU A 56 -5.07 23.69 -12.10
C LEU A 56 -5.36 25.19 -11.92
N ASN A 57 -4.32 26.02 -11.99
CA ASN A 57 -4.44 27.49 -11.95
C ASN A 57 -4.78 28.12 -13.32
N GLY A 58 -5.14 27.33 -14.34
CA GLY A 58 -5.48 27.81 -15.67
C GLY A 58 -4.28 28.26 -16.54
N ARG A 59 -3.04 28.14 -16.02
CA ARG A 59 -1.78 28.55 -16.71
C ARG A 59 -1.28 27.44 -17.63
N LYS A 60 -2.17 26.92 -18.49
CA LYS A 60 -1.95 25.72 -19.29
C LYS A 60 -0.78 25.83 -20.27
N GLN A 61 -0.62 27.01 -20.93
CA GLN A 61 0.47 27.24 -21.86
C GLN A 61 1.85 27.23 -21.17
N GLU A 62 1.93 27.76 -19.97
CA GLU A 62 3.16 27.75 -19.17
C GLU A 62 3.49 26.33 -18.71
N ALA A 63 2.48 25.54 -18.32
CA ALA A 63 2.66 24.14 -17.98
C ALA A 63 3.23 23.34 -19.16
N ILE A 64 2.68 23.54 -20.36
CA ILE A 64 3.16 22.87 -21.59
C ILE A 64 4.60 23.29 -21.90
N ALA A 65 4.91 24.58 -21.84
CA ALA A 65 6.27 25.09 -22.06
C ALA A 65 7.26 24.48 -21.07
N TYR A 66 6.89 24.45 -19.77
CA TYR A 66 7.68 23.85 -18.70
C TYR A 66 7.93 22.36 -18.94
N LEU A 67 6.90 21.58 -19.23
CA LEU A 67 7.02 20.14 -19.49
C LEU A 67 7.88 19.83 -20.73
N LYS A 68 7.75 20.64 -21.80
CA LYS A 68 8.55 20.49 -23.01
C LYS A 68 10.01 20.92 -22.85
N SER A 69 10.30 21.85 -21.95
CA SER A 69 11.68 22.33 -21.68
C SER A 69 12.49 21.35 -20.85
N THR A 70 11.82 20.34 -20.25
CA THR A 70 12.48 19.38 -19.38
C THR A 70 13.25 18.35 -20.21
N THR A 71 14.57 18.41 -20.10
CA THR A 71 15.50 17.47 -20.76
C THR A 71 15.95 16.33 -19.84
N ASP A 72 15.45 16.27 -18.63
CA ASP A 72 15.86 15.28 -17.63
C ASP A 72 15.34 13.89 -18.00
N LYS A 73 16.27 12.98 -18.34
CA LYS A 73 15.98 11.58 -18.69
C LYS A 73 15.36 10.76 -17.55
N LYS A 74 15.31 11.30 -16.32
CA LYS A 74 14.70 10.65 -15.16
C LYS A 74 13.21 10.96 -15.00
N VAL A 75 12.69 11.91 -15.76
CA VAL A 75 11.25 12.22 -15.80
C VAL A 75 10.54 11.12 -16.57
N ASN A 76 9.44 10.60 -16.01
CA ASN A 76 8.64 9.60 -16.70
C ASN A 76 8.00 10.24 -17.94
N PRO A 77 8.36 9.83 -19.18
CA PRO A 77 7.84 10.44 -20.40
C PRO A 77 6.33 10.32 -20.55
N GLU A 78 5.74 9.23 -20.05
CA GLU A 78 4.30 8.96 -20.13
C GLU A 78 3.51 9.90 -19.23
N GLN A 79 3.98 10.12 -18.01
CA GLN A 79 3.38 11.10 -17.10
C GLN A 79 3.48 12.51 -17.66
N THR A 80 4.62 12.84 -18.26
CA THR A 80 4.82 14.14 -18.93
C THR A 80 3.84 14.32 -20.07
N GLN A 81 3.69 13.32 -20.93
CA GLN A 81 2.75 13.39 -22.06
C GLN A 81 1.30 13.49 -21.58
N MET A 82 0.94 12.76 -20.54
CA MET A 82 -0.41 12.82 -19.96
C MET A 82 -0.74 14.20 -19.39
N LEU A 83 0.19 14.86 -18.72
CA LEU A 83 0.01 16.23 -18.25
C LEU A 83 -0.11 17.24 -19.40
N ILE A 84 0.67 17.05 -20.48
CA ILE A 84 0.52 17.84 -21.71
C ILE A 84 -0.86 17.63 -22.32
N ASP A 85 -1.33 16.41 -22.40
CA ASP A 85 -2.65 16.08 -22.96
C ASP A 85 -3.78 16.66 -22.10
N LEU A 86 -3.64 16.64 -20.76
CA LEU A 86 -4.55 17.31 -19.83
C LEU A 86 -4.56 18.83 -20.05
N ALA A 87 -3.39 19.46 -20.19
CA ALA A 87 -3.28 20.90 -20.44
C ALA A 87 -3.90 21.30 -21.79
N LEU A 88 -3.89 20.39 -22.77
CA LEU A 88 -4.47 20.60 -24.11
C LEU A 88 -5.96 20.22 -24.19
N ASP A 89 -6.59 19.79 -23.11
CA ASP A 89 -7.97 19.31 -23.06
C ASP A 89 -8.27 18.22 -24.13
N LYS A 90 -7.29 17.35 -24.41
CA LYS A 90 -7.48 16.30 -25.40
C LYS A 90 -8.61 15.33 -24.97
N PRO A 91 -9.39 14.78 -25.94
CA PRO A 91 -10.55 13.91 -25.64
C PRO A 91 -10.23 12.69 -24.76
N ASN A 92 -9.03 12.15 -24.90
CA ASN A 92 -8.55 11.00 -24.12
C ASN A 92 -7.67 11.41 -22.94
N ALA A 93 -7.50 12.72 -22.71
CA ALA A 93 -6.83 13.19 -21.51
C ALA A 93 -7.67 12.82 -20.30
N TRP A 94 -6.98 12.53 -19.22
CA TRP A 94 -7.62 12.31 -17.95
C TRP A 94 -8.60 13.45 -17.61
N LYS A 95 -9.88 13.12 -17.47
CA LYS A 95 -10.93 14.06 -17.06
C LYS A 95 -11.48 13.63 -15.72
N PHE A 96 -11.60 14.58 -14.84
CA PHE A 96 -12.42 14.46 -13.65
C PHE A 96 -13.88 14.35 -14.09
N ASP A 97 -14.41 13.14 -14.13
CA ASP A 97 -15.81 12.92 -14.41
C ASP A 97 -16.45 12.18 -13.22
N ASP A 98 -17.25 12.92 -12.45
CA ASP A 98 -18.05 12.38 -11.34
C ASP A 98 -18.94 11.19 -11.73
N LYS A 99 -19.24 11.03 -13.03
CA LYS A 99 -20.12 9.97 -13.54
C LYS A 99 -19.37 8.66 -13.80
N THR A 100 -18.09 8.73 -14.13
CA THR A 100 -17.25 7.58 -14.41
C THR A 100 -16.42 7.16 -13.17
N TRP A 101 -16.53 7.92 -12.10
CA TRP A 101 -15.79 7.70 -10.88
C TRP A 101 -16.15 6.35 -10.24
N PRO A 102 -15.20 5.44 -10.03
CA PRO A 102 -15.48 4.11 -9.49
C PRO A 102 -15.99 4.10 -8.04
N TRP A 103 -15.90 5.23 -7.33
CA TRP A 103 -16.21 5.37 -5.92
C TRP A 103 -17.69 5.51 -5.56
N LYS A 104 -18.59 5.52 -6.51
CA LYS A 104 -20.00 5.23 -6.19
C LYS A 104 -20.21 3.74 -5.87
N ARG A 105 -19.18 3.13 -5.29
CA ARG A 105 -19.32 1.84 -4.68
C ARG A 105 -20.29 1.93 -3.51
N THR A 106 -21.33 1.18 -3.59
CA THR A 106 -21.80 0.44 -2.43
C THR A 106 -20.61 -0.40 -2.01
N LEU A 107 -20.09 -0.20 -0.80
CA LEU A 107 -19.16 -1.14 -0.19
C LEU A 107 -19.71 -2.52 -0.47
N PRO A 108 -18.95 -3.44 -1.09
CA PRO A 108 -19.42 -4.81 -1.20
C PRO A 108 -19.78 -5.21 0.22
N ASP A 109 -20.93 -5.82 0.39
CA ASP A 109 -21.34 -6.35 1.68
C ASP A 109 -20.27 -7.32 2.15
N THR A 110 -19.28 -6.79 2.89
CA THR A 110 -18.17 -7.53 3.48
C THR A 110 -18.65 -8.37 4.66
N SER A 111 -19.91 -8.19 5.11
CA SER A 111 -20.59 -9.21 5.85
C SER A 111 -20.84 -10.39 4.90
N LEU A 112 -19.74 -11.03 4.47
CA LEU A 112 -19.79 -12.38 3.98
C LEU A 112 -20.65 -13.10 5.01
N LYS A 113 -21.83 -13.50 4.57
CA LYS A 113 -22.80 -14.15 5.40
C LYS A 113 -22.03 -15.12 6.27
N LYS A 114 -22.07 -14.95 7.59
CA LYS A 114 -21.47 -15.87 8.56
C LYS A 114 -21.79 -17.34 8.25
N ASP A 115 -22.72 -17.55 7.36
CA ASP A 115 -23.34 -18.80 6.96
C ASP A 115 -22.98 -19.22 5.52
N ASP A 116 -21.88 -18.72 4.90
CA ASP A 116 -21.44 -19.28 3.63
C ASP A 116 -20.97 -20.74 3.86
N PRO A 117 -21.77 -21.76 3.44
CA PRO A 117 -21.53 -23.15 3.80
C PRO A 117 -20.25 -23.71 3.17
N THR A 118 -19.65 -23.03 2.21
CA THR A 118 -18.51 -23.55 1.47
C THR A 118 -17.19 -23.32 2.19
N ASN A 119 -17.03 -22.27 2.99
CA ASN A 119 -15.76 -21.92 3.66
C ASN A 119 -14.52 -22.09 2.75
N LYS A 120 -14.74 -22.00 1.42
CA LYS A 120 -13.69 -22.05 0.40
C LYS A 120 -13.71 -20.75 -0.36
N PHE A 121 -12.58 -20.04 -0.37
CA PHE A 121 -12.50 -18.80 -1.09
C PHE A 121 -11.05 -18.48 -1.49
N THR A 122 -10.94 -17.60 -2.48
CA THR A 122 -9.67 -17.10 -2.99
C THR A 122 -9.57 -15.61 -2.70
N ILE A 123 -8.38 -15.14 -2.31
CA ILE A 123 -8.02 -13.72 -2.33
C ILE A 123 -6.85 -13.49 -3.29
N ALA A 124 -6.73 -12.25 -3.77
CA ALA A 124 -5.51 -11.76 -4.42
C ALA A 124 -4.82 -10.76 -3.51
N PHE A 125 -3.49 -10.67 -3.58
CA PHE A 125 -2.73 -9.64 -2.89
C PHE A 125 -1.48 -9.23 -3.65
N GLY A 126 -0.98 -8.04 -3.35
CA GLY A 126 0.29 -7.58 -3.86
C GLY A 126 0.56 -6.11 -3.55
N GLY A 127 1.69 -5.62 -4.03
CA GLY A 127 2.10 -4.22 -3.98
C GLY A 127 2.92 -3.84 -5.21
N GLY A 128 3.49 -2.63 -5.22
CA GLY A 128 4.30 -2.18 -6.34
C GLY A 128 3.45 -1.94 -7.61
N ALA A 129 2.36 -1.19 -7.47
CA ALA A 129 1.44 -0.85 -8.54
C ALA A 129 1.81 0.49 -9.20
N GLY A 130 3.04 0.61 -9.70
CA GLY A 130 3.47 1.73 -10.53
C GLY A 130 2.62 1.83 -11.80
N TYR A 131 2.37 3.06 -12.26
CA TYR A 131 1.62 3.24 -13.50
C TYR A 131 2.51 2.99 -14.70
N VAL A 132 2.34 1.82 -15.34
CA VAL A 132 3.03 1.44 -16.58
C VAL A 132 1.98 0.85 -17.53
N PRO A 133 1.53 1.59 -18.56
CA PRO A 133 0.38 1.23 -19.38
C PRO A 133 0.35 -0.22 -19.88
N PRO A 134 1.44 -0.82 -20.43
CA PRO A 134 1.41 -2.22 -20.85
C PRO A 134 1.17 -3.23 -19.71
N HIS A 135 1.41 -2.82 -18.46
CA HIS A 135 1.25 -3.68 -17.28
C HIS A 135 -0.13 -3.50 -16.62
N GLU A 136 -0.91 -2.49 -16.99
CA GLU A 136 -2.25 -2.25 -16.40
C GLU A 136 -3.22 -3.41 -16.66
N ARG A 137 -2.95 -4.26 -17.65
CA ARG A 137 -3.69 -5.52 -17.88
C ARG A 137 -3.62 -6.49 -16.67
N MET A 138 -2.71 -6.28 -15.71
CA MET A 138 -2.66 -7.01 -14.46
C MET A 138 -4.01 -7.01 -13.73
N TRP A 139 -4.73 -5.89 -13.79
CA TRP A 139 -6.03 -5.76 -13.14
C TRP A 139 -7.10 -6.67 -13.78
N ASP A 140 -7.04 -6.85 -15.11
CA ASP A 140 -7.88 -7.83 -15.80
C ASP A 140 -7.45 -9.27 -15.44
N THR A 141 -6.14 -9.55 -15.34
CA THR A 141 -5.64 -10.88 -14.92
C THR A 141 -6.11 -11.23 -13.51
N ILE A 142 -6.02 -10.29 -12.56
CA ILE A 142 -6.56 -10.49 -11.19
C ILE A 142 -8.09 -10.72 -11.24
N ARG A 143 -8.81 -9.96 -12.06
CA ARG A 143 -10.26 -10.10 -12.20
C ARG A 143 -10.69 -11.49 -12.70
N THR A 144 -9.86 -12.17 -13.53
CA THR A 144 -10.20 -13.50 -14.07
C THR A 144 -10.24 -14.60 -13.00
N ILE A 145 -9.51 -14.45 -11.89
CA ILE A 145 -9.56 -15.43 -10.79
C ILE A 145 -10.73 -15.19 -9.83
N ASP A 146 -11.53 -14.13 -10.05
CA ASP A 146 -12.72 -13.75 -9.28
C ASP A 146 -12.49 -13.79 -7.75
N PRO A 147 -11.50 -13.06 -7.21
CA PRO A 147 -11.16 -13.17 -5.81
C PRO A 147 -12.22 -12.51 -4.93
N ARG A 148 -12.41 -13.02 -3.73
CA ARG A 148 -13.32 -12.44 -2.71
C ARG A 148 -12.83 -11.08 -2.20
N ALA A 149 -11.54 -10.82 -2.28
CA ALA A 149 -10.92 -9.55 -1.98
C ALA A 149 -9.58 -9.42 -2.72
N LEU A 150 -9.19 -8.17 -3.00
CA LEU A 150 -7.82 -7.80 -3.37
C LEU A 150 -7.21 -7.00 -2.22
N LEU A 151 -6.05 -7.46 -1.71
CA LEU A 151 -5.29 -6.75 -0.70
C LEU A 151 -4.12 -6.02 -1.37
N LEU A 152 -4.08 -4.71 -1.28
CA LEU A 152 -2.99 -3.87 -1.75
C LEU A 152 -2.11 -3.51 -0.56
N LEU A 153 -0.90 -4.02 -0.57
CA LEU A 153 0.02 -3.95 0.57
C LEU A 153 1.07 -2.86 0.41
N GLY A 154 0.69 -1.75 -0.22
CA GLY A 154 1.54 -0.58 -0.38
C GLY A 154 2.13 -0.40 -1.77
N ASP A 155 2.69 0.79 -2.00
CA ASP A 155 3.14 1.24 -3.32
C ASP A 155 2.02 1.17 -4.35
N ASN A 156 0.86 1.69 -3.97
CA ASN A 156 -0.37 1.55 -4.77
C ASN A 156 -0.41 2.54 -5.93
N VAL A 157 0.23 3.69 -5.79
CA VAL A 157 0.12 4.80 -6.75
C VAL A 157 1.41 5.57 -7.06
N TYR A 158 2.50 5.40 -6.31
CA TYR A 158 3.81 6.06 -6.50
C TYR A 158 3.73 7.59 -6.61
N ILE A 159 3.35 8.23 -5.52
CA ILE A 159 3.20 9.69 -5.45
C ILE A 159 4.54 10.37 -5.22
N ASP A 160 5.31 9.92 -4.22
CA ASP A 160 6.62 10.47 -3.83
C ASP A 160 6.58 11.98 -3.48
N ASP A 161 5.41 12.50 -3.15
CA ASP A 161 5.24 13.92 -2.80
C ASP A 161 4.15 14.08 -1.72
N PRO A 162 4.54 14.04 -0.43
CA PRO A 162 3.59 14.17 0.67
C PRO A 162 3.10 15.61 0.89
N GLU A 163 3.83 16.60 0.35
CA GLU A 163 3.57 18.03 0.61
C GLU A 163 2.57 18.65 -0.37
N THR A 164 2.25 17.95 -1.48
CA THR A 164 1.40 18.48 -2.55
C THR A 164 0.12 17.65 -2.67
N PRO A 165 -0.99 18.01 -1.98
CA PRO A 165 -2.26 17.28 -2.05
C PRO A 165 -2.78 17.04 -3.46
N GLU A 166 -2.62 18.04 -4.35
CA GLU A 166 -3.05 17.96 -5.75
C GLU A 166 -2.30 16.84 -6.51
N MET A 167 -1.04 16.60 -6.17
CA MET A 167 -0.27 15.51 -6.77
C MET A 167 -0.76 14.16 -6.29
N GLN A 168 -1.08 14.04 -5.02
CA GLN A 168 -1.65 12.81 -4.46
C GLN A 168 -2.98 12.48 -5.13
N LEU A 169 -3.89 13.43 -5.19
CA LEU A 169 -5.18 13.28 -5.85
C LEU A 169 -5.00 12.90 -7.33
N PHE A 170 -4.07 13.55 -8.04
CA PHE A 170 -3.77 13.22 -9.43
C PHE A 170 -3.36 11.75 -9.62
N HIS A 171 -2.48 11.21 -8.78
CA HIS A 171 -2.03 9.83 -8.87
C HIS A 171 -3.15 8.83 -8.55
N TYR A 172 -3.97 9.10 -7.53
CA TYR A 172 -5.14 8.28 -7.23
C TYR A 172 -6.12 8.28 -8.40
N TYR A 173 -6.47 9.45 -8.92
CA TYR A 173 -7.42 9.57 -10.03
C TYR A 173 -6.92 8.92 -11.31
N ARG A 174 -5.64 9.05 -11.62
CA ARG A 174 -5.02 8.38 -12.74
C ARG A 174 -5.17 6.87 -12.63
N ARG A 175 -4.88 6.28 -11.46
CA ARG A 175 -5.06 4.86 -11.21
C ARG A 175 -6.52 4.45 -11.38
N GLN A 176 -7.40 5.16 -10.75
CA GLN A 176 -8.81 4.82 -10.64
C GLN A 176 -9.59 5.03 -11.94
N SER A 177 -9.10 5.89 -12.83
CA SER A 177 -9.69 6.12 -14.14
C SER A 177 -9.31 5.07 -15.19
N GLN A 178 -8.38 4.16 -14.89
CA GLN A 178 -8.00 3.11 -15.82
C GLN A 178 -9.14 2.11 -16.04
N PRO A 179 -9.48 1.77 -17.31
CA PRO A 179 -10.59 0.86 -17.60
C PRO A 179 -10.46 -0.51 -16.95
N GLU A 180 -9.26 -1.09 -16.93
CA GLU A 180 -8.97 -2.39 -16.34
C GLU A 180 -9.16 -2.36 -14.82
N TRP A 181 -8.64 -1.32 -14.18
CA TRP A 181 -8.86 -1.06 -12.76
C TRP A 181 -10.35 -0.90 -12.44
N ALA A 182 -11.05 -0.06 -13.19
CA ALA A 182 -12.47 0.21 -12.96
C ALA A 182 -13.33 -1.05 -13.07
N LYS A 183 -13.02 -1.95 -14.02
CA LYS A 183 -13.71 -3.26 -14.15
C LYS A 183 -13.49 -4.15 -12.93
N LEU A 184 -12.25 -4.24 -12.45
CA LEU A 184 -11.90 -5.00 -11.24
C LEU A 184 -12.60 -4.40 -10.02
N ALA A 185 -12.40 -3.10 -9.82
CA ALA A 185 -12.87 -2.37 -8.65
C ALA A 185 -14.39 -2.36 -8.48
N ARG A 186 -15.19 -2.50 -9.54
CA ARG A 186 -16.64 -2.65 -9.47
C ARG A 186 -17.10 -4.03 -8.99
N ARG A 187 -16.21 -5.01 -8.98
CA ARG A 187 -16.56 -6.40 -8.77
C ARG A 187 -15.93 -7.00 -7.53
N VAL A 188 -14.74 -6.56 -7.21
CA VAL A 188 -13.91 -7.11 -6.13
C VAL A 188 -13.71 -6.05 -5.06
N PRO A 189 -13.98 -6.37 -3.77
CA PRO A 189 -13.58 -5.53 -2.65
C PRO A 189 -12.07 -5.33 -2.65
N ILE A 190 -11.62 -4.09 -2.51
CA ILE A 190 -10.20 -3.75 -2.47
C ILE A 190 -9.90 -3.09 -1.14
N TYR A 191 -9.00 -3.70 -0.38
CA TYR A 191 -8.48 -3.20 0.88
C TYR A 191 -7.03 -2.78 0.69
N ALA A 192 -6.63 -1.65 1.21
CA ALA A 192 -5.31 -1.10 0.97
C ALA A 192 -4.65 -0.59 2.25
N ILE A 193 -3.36 -0.85 2.38
CA ILE A 193 -2.44 -0.09 3.23
C ILE A 193 -1.44 0.63 2.34
N TRP A 194 -0.84 1.70 2.83
CA TRP A 194 0.21 2.40 2.10
C TRP A 194 1.60 1.80 2.32
N ASP A 195 2.55 2.20 1.45
CA ASP A 195 3.96 2.11 1.71
C ASP A 195 4.63 3.48 1.50
N ASP A 196 5.95 3.55 1.41
CA ASP A 196 6.70 4.80 1.35
C ASP A 196 6.31 5.68 0.16
N HIS A 197 6.17 5.12 -1.04
CA HIS A 197 5.82 5.86 -2.25
C HIS A 197 4.38 6.41 -2.26
N ASP A 198 3.47 5.85 -1.45
CA ASP A 198 2.12 6.38 -1.25
C ASP A 198 2.09 7.47 -0.18
N PHE A 199 2.86 7.25 0.90
CA PHE A 199 2.80 8.04 2.13
C PHE A 199 3.78 9.20 2.14
N THR A 200 5.00 9.00 1.63
CA THR A 200 6.08 9.99 1.65
C THR A 200 6.96 9.90 0.40
N THR A 201 8.25 9.66 0.55
CA THR A 201 9.22 9.41 -0.51
C THR A 201 9.95 8.11 -0.25
N ASN A 202 10.71 7.60 -1.23
CA ASN A 202 11.44 6.33 -1.12
C ASN A 202 12.14 6.14 0.24
N ASP A 203 11.90 4.99 0.88
CA ASP A 203 12.36 4.60 2.22
C ASP A 203 11.96 5.59 3.34
N GLY A 204 10.96 6.48 3.14
CA GLY A 204 10.57 7.52 4.08
C GLY A 204 9.67 7.02 5.22
N TRP A 205 9.51 7.85 6.26
CA TRP A 205 8.73 7.57 7.46
C TRP A 205 8.10 8.83 8.06
N GLY A 206 7.03 8.64 8.85
CA GLY A 206 6.28 9.74 9.46
C GLY A 206 6.82 10.25 10.80
N GLY A 207 7.50 9.39 11.56
CA GLY A 207 7.91 9.73 12.92
C GLY A 207 6.80 9.56 13.97
N PRO A 208 7.13 9.62 15.28
CA PRO A 208 6.22 9.25 16.36
C PRO A 208 5.10 10.26 16.65
N ALA A 209 5.24 11.52 16.21
CA ALA A 209 4.22 12.55 16.44
C ALA A 209 3.01 12.37 15.54
N ILE A 210 1.83 12.72 16.03
CA ILE A 210 0.58 12.57 15.28
C ILE A 210 0.49 13.60 14.13
N GLU A 211 0.83 14.87 14.41
CA GLU A 211 0.65 15.99 13.46
C GLU A 211 1.97 16.44 12.81
N GLU A 212 3.09 15.80 13.14
CA GLU A 212 4.40 16.15 12.58
C GLU A 212 5.04 14.96 11.86
N PRO A 213 5.57 15.17 10.67
CA PRO A 213 5.54 16.40 9.83
C PRO A 213 4.11 16.85 9.48
N SER A 214 3.93 18.14 9.27
CA SER A 214 2.60 18.77 9.08
C SER A 214 1.78 18.25 7.89
N TRP A 215 2.43 17.62 6.91
CA TRP A 215 1.76 17.00 5.75
C TRP A 215 1.07 15.66 6.09
N LYS A 216 1.42 14.98 7.19
CA LYS A 216 0.91 13.63 7.52
C LYS A 216 -0.60 13.53 7.55
N ARG A 217 -1.27 14.52 8.18
CA ARG A 217 -2.72 14.53 8.29
C ARG A 217 -3.39 14.61 6.91
N ASN A 218 -2.89 15.48 6.04
CA ASN A 218 -3.42 15.61 4.68
C ASN A 218 -3.25 14.33 3.86
N VAL A 219 -2.08 13.68 3.96
CA VAL A 219 -1.84 12.38 3.30
C VAL A 219 -2.85 11.34 3.77
N TRP A 220 -3.08 11.25 5.09
CA TRP A 220 -4.05 10.32 5.66
C TRP A 220 -5.50 10.60 5.22
N GLU A 221 -5.92 11.88 5.20
CA GLU A 221 -7.26 12.26 4.73
C GLU A 221 -7.47 11.87 3.27
N ILE A 222 -6.50 12.16 2.40
CA ILE A 222 -6.56 11.82 0.99
C ILE A 222 -6.58 10.30 0.80
N PHE A 223 -5.76 9.56 1.55
CA PHE A 223 -5.78 8.10 1.52
C PHE A 223 -7.14 7.55 1.93
N LYS A 224 -7.68 8.03 3.04
CA LYS A 224 -9.01 7.65 3.55
C LYS A 224 -10.14 7.93 2.54
N GLU A 225 -10.04 9.02 1.79
CA GLU A 225 -11.01 9.35 0.73
C GLU A 225 -10.89 8.45 -0.51
N ASN A 226 -9.73 7.82 -0.72
CA ASN A 226 -9.43 7.06 -1.93
C ASN A 226 -9.49 5.54 -1.77
N TRP A 227 -9.65 5.01 -0.56
CA TRP A 227 -9.77 3.59 -0.28
C TRP A 227 -10.97 3.28 0.62
N ASP A 228 -11.58 2.10 0.40
CA ASP A 228 -12.77 1.65 1.15
C ASP A 228 -12.38 0.63 2.23
N ASN A 229 -11.49 1.01 3.14
CA ASN A 229 -11.14 0.17 4.28
C ASN A 229 -12.25 0.20 5.34
N PRO A 230 -12.37 -0.84 6.19
CA PRO A 230 -13.37 -0.86 7.27
C PRO A 230 -13.24 0.31 8.25
N TYR A 231 -12.01 0.72 8.54
CA TYR A 231 -11.64 1.89 9.34
C TYR A 231 -10.16 2.25 9.09
N TYR A 232 -9.67 3.33 9.70
CA TYR A 232 -8.35 3.90 9.42
C TYR A 232 -7.59 4.21 10.71
N GLY A 233 -6.85 3.21 11.21
CA GLY A 233 -6.13 3.33 12.46
C GLY A 233 -7.05 3.50 13.66
N GLY A 234 -6.73 4.46 14.52
CA GLY A 234 -7.58 4.91 15.63
C GLY A 234 -8.40 6.15 15.26
N GLU A 235 -8.73 6.32 13.98
CA GLU A 235 -9.46 7.46 13.42
C GLU A 235 -8.74 8.80 13.71
N GLU A 236 -9.47 9.88 13.99
CA GLU A 236 -8.92 11.22 14.14
C GLU A 236 -7.89 11.35 15.28
N GLU A 237 -8.04 10.58 16.37
CA GLU A 237 -7.15 10.63 17.53
C GLU A 237 -5.82 9.88 17.32
N GLN A 238 -5.85 8.85 16.46
CA GLN A 238 -4.71 8.01 16.15
C GLN A 238 -4.72 7.62 14.67
N PRO A 239 -4.52 8.60 13.76
CA PRO A 239 -4.60 8.36 12.33
C PRO A 239 -3.57 7.33 11.87
N GLY A 240 -3.92 6.61 10.82
CA GLY A 240 -3.11 5.57 10.20
C GLY A 240 -3.94 4.72 9.26
N CYS A 241 -3.34 3.74 8.63
CA CYS A 241 -4.06 2.88 7.68
C CYS A 241 -4.23 1.44 8.17
N TRP A 242 -3.93 1.14 9.44
CA TRP A 242 -4.13 -0.20 9.98
C TRP A 242 -5.60 -0.50 10.27
N PHE A 243 -6.00 -1.75 10.01
CA PHE A 243 -7.35 -2.26 10.27
C PHE A 243 -7.36 -3.78 10.28
N ASP A 244 -8.49 -4.37 10.70
CA ASP A 244 -8.75 -5.80 10.57
C ASP A 244 -10.15 -6.06 9.97
N PHE A 245 -10.30 -7.22 9.33
CA PHE A 245 -11.59 -7.70 8.84
C PHE A 245 -11.60 -9.22 8.73
N TRP A 246 -12.77 -9.79 8.44
CA TRP A 246 -12.98 -11.22 8.41
C TRP A 246 -13.56 -11.68 7.08
N ILE A 247 -13.10 -12.85 6.62
CA ILE A 247 -13.79 -13.65 5.60
C ILE A 247 -14.05 -15.02 6.21
N GLY A 248 -15.28 -15.31 6.57
CA GLY A 248 -15.63 -16.53 7.32
C GLY A 248 -14.86 -16.63 8.63
N LYS A 249 -14.03 -17.68 8.78
CA LYS A 249 -13.18 -17.92 9.97
C LYS A 249 -11.72 -17.48 9.76
N VAL A 250 -11.43 -16.76 8.72
CA VAL A 250 -10.10 -16.19 8.45
C VAL A 250 -10.08 -14.73 8.85
N HIS A 251 -9.13 -14.37 9.70
CA HIS A 251 -8.93 -13.02 10.21
C HIS A 251 -7.78 -12.33 9.47
N PHE A 252 -8.05 -11.25 8.79
CA PHE A 252 -7.07 -10.42 8.10
C PHE A 252 -6.71 -9.22 8.97
N VAL A 253 -5.43 -9.03 9.26
CA VAL A 253 -4.89 -7.98 10.13
C VAL A 253 -3.85 -7.22 9.34
N LEU A 254 -4.17 -6.02 8.91
CA LEU A 254 -3.30 -5.17 8.09
C LEU A 254 -2.66 -4.10 8.97
N ILE A 255 -1.33 -4.00 8.92
CA ILE A 255 -0.56 -3.06 9.73
C ILE A 255 -0.02 -1.90 8.90
N ASP A 256 0.13 -0.74 9.54
CA ASP A 256 0.70 0.47 8.98
C ASP A 256 2.17 0.59 9.40
N GLY A 257 3.07 0.40 8.46
CA GLY A 257 4.50 0.49 8.68
C GLY A 257 5.10 1.86 8.37
N ARG A 258 4.31 2.95 8.26
CA ARG A 258 4.83 4.27 7.85
C ARG A 258 4.43 5.43 8.75
N TYR A 259 3.18 5.56 9.20
CA TYR A 259 2.69 6.75 9.90
C TYR A 259 3.47 7.07 11.18
N TYR A 260 3.67 6.06 12.04
CA TYR A 260 4.38 6.21 13.32
C TYR A 260 5.80 5.68 13.30
N ARG A 261 6.27 5.28 12.13
CA ARG A 261 7.59 4.72 11.96
C ARG A 261 8.66 5.74 12.31
N GLU A 262 9.57 5.36 13.19
CA GLU A 262 10.74 6.14 13.58
C GLU A 262 11.93 5.87 12.66
N SER A 263 12.92 6.75 12.70
CA SER A 263 14.16 6.53 11.95
C SER A 263 14.84 5.22 12.34
N PRO A 264 15.17 4.33 11.40
CA PRO A 264 15.87 3.08 11.68
C PRO A 264 17.32 3.27 12.20
N LYS A 265 17.81 4.50 12.25
CA LYS A 265 19.09 4.87 12.85
C LYS A 265 18.99 5.08 14.37
N GLY A 266 17.76 5.12 14.92
CA GLY A 266 17.50 5.29 16.34
C GLY A 266 17.92 4.07 17.19
N LYS A 267 17.96 4.26 18.50
CA LYS A 267 18.17 3.17 19.45
C LYS A 267 16.82 2.49 19.72
N ASN A 268 16.65 1.26 19.23
CA ASN A 268 15.38 0.51 19.30
C ASN A 268 14.19 1.29 18.70
N PRO A 269 14.24 1.67 17.43
CA PRO A 269 13.18 2.44 16.81
C PRO A 269 11.88 1.62 16.72
N SER A 270 10.73 2.30 16.74
CA SER A 270 9.43 1.68 16.51
C SER A 270 9.04 1.76 15.02
N MET A 271 8.49 0.68 14.50
CA MET A 271 7.83 0.64 13.19
C MET A 271 6.37 1.10 13.31
N LEU A 272 5.67 0.61 14.33
CA LEU A 272 4.22 0.72 14.44
C LEU A 272 3.74 1.83 15.39
N GLY A 273 4.61 2.25 16.33
CA GLY A 273 4.20 3.10 17.44
C GLY A 273 3.38 2.33 18.49
N SER A 274 3.26 2.92 19.67
CA SER A 274 2.67 2.24 20.84
C SER A 274 1.17 1.95 20.70
N ALA A 275 0.41 2.85 20.07
CA ALA A 275 -1.03 2.70 19.90
C ALA A 275 -1.35 1.52 18.97
N GLN A 276 -0.72 1.46 17.80
CA GLN A 276 -0.92 0.37 16.86
C GLN A 276 -0.40 -0.96 17.42
N MET A 277 0.75 -0.99 18.13
CA MET A 277 1.25 -2.20 18.78
C MET A 277 0.26 -2.75 19.81
N LYS A 278 -0.36 -1.88 20.61
CA LYS A 278 -1.42 -2.28 21.56
C LYS A 278 -2.63 -2.85 20.83
N TRP A 279 -3.09 -2.17 19.77
CA TRP A 279 -4.17 -2.64 18.92
C TRP A 279 -3.84 -4.01 18.31
N LEU A 280 -2.65 -4.17 17.72
CA LEU A 280 -2.20 -5.41 17.09
C LEU A 280 -2.24 -6.60 18.07
N LYS A 281 -1.69 -6.41 19.27
CA LYS A 281 -1.70 -7.44 20.31
C LYS A 281 -3.11 -7.84 20.73
N ASN A 282 -4.04 -6.89 20.84
CA ASN A 282 -5.44 -7.19 21.16
C ASN A 282 -6.14 -7.89 19.99
N THR A 283 -5.85 -7.49 18.77
CA THR A 283 -6.44 -8.02 17.54
C THR A 283 -5.99 -9.44 17.27
N LEU A 284 -4.71 -9.76 17.46
CA LEU A 284 -4.18 -11.11 17.29
C LEU A 284 -4.77 -12.15 18.26
N LYS A 285 -5.34 -11.73 19.40
CA LYS A 285 -6.01 -12.64 20.34
C LYS A 285 -7.39 -13.12 19.88
N LYS A 286 -7.97 -12.49 18.87
CA LYS A 286 -9.28 -12.88 18.35
C LYS A 286 -9.17 -14.30 17.74
N PRO A 287 -10.00 -15.27 18.18
CA PRO A 287 -9.86 -16.66 17.73
C PRO A 287 -10.24 -16.81 16.25
N ALA A 288 -9.31 -17.33 15.45
CA ALA A 288 -9.47 -17.56 14.02
C ALA A 288 -8.94 -18.94 13.64
N THR A 289 -9.40 -19.50 12.51
CA THR A 289 -8.77 -20.69 11.90
C THR A 289 -7.40 -20.29 11.32
N PHE A 290 -7.35 -19.21 10.56
CA PHE A 290 -6.09 -18.58 10.14
C PHE A 290 -6.14 -17.10 10.48
N THR A 291 -5.03 -16.57 10.97
CA THR A 291 -4.79 -15.14 11.10
C THR A 291 -3.76 -14.72 10.05
N VAL A 292 -4.17 -13.87 9.13
CA VAL A 292 -3.34 -13.36 8.04
C VAL A 292 -2.81 -11.98 8.44
N LEU A 293 -1.57 -11.92 8.89
CA LEU A 293 -0.89 -10.68 9.22
C LEU A 293 -0.29 -10.07 7.95
N CYS A 294 -0.78 -8.91 7.55
CA CYS A 294 -0.36 -8.22 6.34
C CYS A 294 0.52 -7.01 6.69
N SER A 295 1.71 -6.97 6.11
CA SER A 295 2.69 -5.88 6.27
C SER A 295 3.03 -5.28 4.91
N ASN A 296 3.24 -3.97 4.85
CA ASN A 296 3.70 -3.30 3.64
C ASN A 296 5.12 -3.75 3.24
N VAL A 297 6.01 -3.94 4.20
CA VAL A 297 7.39 -4.40 3.99
C VAL A 297 7.61 -5.79 4.59
N PRO A 298 8.60 -6.57 4.08
CA PRO A 298 8.87 -7.92 4.57
C PRO A 298 9.24 -7.98 6.05
N ILE A 299 8.65 -8.96 6.75
CA ILE A 299 8.97 -9.30 8.14
C ILE A 299 10.17 -10.25 8.21
N THR A 300 10.33 -11.11 7.23
CA THR A 300 11.47 -12.05 7.13
C THR A 300 12.81 -11.30 7.17
N PRO A 301 13.76 -11.73 8.01
CA PRO A 301 15.08 -11.14 8.07
C PRO A 301 15.87 -11.24 6.76
N LYS A 302 16.70 -10.22 6.48
CA LYS A 302 17.68 -10.22 5.37
C LYS A 302 17.08 -10.31 3.97
N VAL A 303 15.84 -9.87 3.81
CA VAL A 303 15.18 -9.82 2.48
C VAL A 303 15.64 -8.61 1.67
N LYS A 304 16.11 -7.54 2.32
CA LYS A 304 16.72 -6.34 1.71
C LYS A 304 18.15 -6.13 2.27
N PRO A 305 19.15 -6.93 1.83
CA PRO A 305 20.48 -6.86 2.39
C PRO A 305 21.08 -5.43 2.32
N GLY A 306 21.61 -4.95 3.45
CA GLY A 306 22.21 -3.61 3.54
C GLY A 306 21.22 -2.46 3.76
N SER A 307 19.91 -2.71 3.70
CA SER A 307 18.87 -1.72 4.02
C SER A 307 18.23 -2.01 5.37
N LYS A 308 17.83 -0.95 6.06
CA LYS A 308 17.02 -1.00 7.29
C LYS A 308 15.58 -0.57 7.05
N ASP A 309 15.17 -0.47 5.81
CA ASP A 309 13.82 -0.05 5.47
C ASP A 309 12.77 -1.14 5.72
N THR A 310 13.14 -2.41 5.77
CA THR A 310 12.29 -3.52 6.22
C THR A 310 12.33 -3.68 7.74
N TRP A 311 11.68 -4.73 8.25
CA TRP A 311 11.74 -5.08 9.69
C TRP A 311 13.14 -5.38 10.21
N ASP A 312 14.16 -5.45 9.34
CA ASP A 312 15.58 -5.52 9.76
C ASP A 312 16.07 -4.23 10.46
N GLY A 313 15.38 -3.12 10.24
CA GLY A 313 15.60 -1.88 11.01
C GLY A 313 14.89 -1.87 12.37
N TYR A 314 14.01 -2.84 12.65
CA TYR A 314 13.08 -2.86 13.77
C TYR A 314 13.03 -4.24 14.45
N ASP A 315 14.19 -4.90 14.54
CA ASP A 315 14.32 -6.26 15.08
C ASP A 315 13.68 -6.44 16.47
N SER A 316 13.87 -5.46 17.35
CA SER A 316 13.30 -5.51 18.70
C SER A 316 11.78 -5.56 18.69
N GLU A 317 11.14 -4.77 17.84
CA GLU A 317 9.69 -4.73 17.73
C GLU A 317 9.14 -5.96 17.00
N ARG A 318 9.82 -6.43 15.96
CA ARG A 318 9.53 -7.73 15.30
C ARG A 318 9.53 -8.87 16.32
N GLN A 319 10.57 -8.94 17.16
CA GLN A 319 10.68 -9.96 18.19
C GLN A 319 9.59 -9.84 19.27
N GLN A 320 9.15 -8.62 19.59
CA GLN A 320 8.00 -8.42 20.48
C GLN A 320 6.71 -9.06 19.92
N ILE A 321 6.49 -8.97 18.61
CA ILE A 321 5.33 -9.59 17.95
C ILE A 321 5.45 -11.12 18.02
N PHE A 322 6.61 -11.70 17.70
CA PHE A 322 6.83 -13.14 17.76
C PHE A 322 6.70 -13.68 19.18
N ASN A 323 7.31 -13.01 20.17
CA ASN A 323 7.17 -13.36 21.58
C ASN A 323 5.71 -13.30 22.05
N PHE A 324 4.94 -12.34 21.54
CA PHE A 324 3.52 -12.23 21.87
C PHE A 324 2.71 -13.40 21.29
N ILE A 325 2.92 -13.75 20.02
CA ILE A 325 2.28 -14.91 19.36
C ILE A 325 2.61 -16.18 20.15
N ALA A 326 3.86 -16.37 20.56
CA ALA A 326 4.29 -17.54 21.33
C ALA A 326 3.67 -17.56 22.73
N LYS A 327 3.73 -16.44 23.46
CA LYS A 327 3.19 -16.32 24.82
C LYS A 327 1.69 -16.60 24.90
N GLU A 328 0.93 -16.06 23.95
CA GLU A 328 -0.53 -16.22 23.90
C GLU A 328 -0.93 -17.52 23.15
N LYS A 329 0.04 -18.31 22.68
CA LYS A 329 -0.15 -19.56 21.90
C LYS A 329 -1.08 -19.37 20.70
N ILE A 330 -0.91 -18.28 19.97
CA ILE A 330 -1.74 -17.96 18.79
C ILE A 330 -1.34 -18.86 17.64
N SER A 331 -2.21 -19.80 17.27
CA SER A 331 -2.00 -20.73 16.16
C SER A 331 -2.54 -20.17 14.85
N GLY A 332 -2.13 -20.75 13.70
CA GLY A 332 -2.67 -20.42 12.38
C GLY A 332 -2.22 -19.06 11.82
N VAL A 333 -1.12 -18.48 12.30
CA VAL A 333 -0.61 -17.20 11.80
C VAL A 333 0.21 -17.41 10.54
N VAL A 334 -0.16 -16.71 9.46
CA VAL A 334 0.59 -16.58 8.21
C VAL A 334 0.79 -15.12 7.88
N ILE A 335 1.84 -14.79 7.14
CA ILE A 335 2.22 -13.40 6.85
C ILE A 335 2.13 -13.16 5.36
N LEU A 336 1.55 -12.01 4.96
CA LEU A 336 1.60 -11.49 3.60
C LEU A 336 2.36 -10.16 3.60
N SER A 337 3.21 -9.93 2.58
CA SER A 337 3.94 -8.67 2.43
C SER A 337 4.18 -8.27 0.97
N ALA A 338 4.77 -7.09 0.77
CA ALA A 338 5.08 -6.53 -0.54
C ALA A 338 6.48 -5.88 -0.61
N ASP A 339 6.62 -4.66 -1.12
CA ASP A 339 7.81 -3.82 -1.28
C ASP A 339 8.87 -4.34 -2.29
N ARG A 340 9.23 -5.61 -2.31
CA ARG A 340 10.48 -6.09 -2.93
C ARG A 340 10.46 -6.30 -4.44
N HIS A 341 9.45 -5.86 -5.17
CA HIS A 341 9.33 -5.89 -6.64
C HIS A 341 9.65 -7.28 -7.24
N ARG A 342 9.25 -8.32 -6.54
CA ARG A 342 9.27 -9.74 -6.90
C ARG A 342 8.27 -10.48 -6.03
N SER A 343 8.04 -11.75 -6.29
CA SER A 343 7.20 -12.60 -5.43
C SER A 343 8.03 -13.72 -4.85
N ASP A 344 7.94 -13.97 -3.55
CA ASP A 344 8.74 -14.94 -2.80
C ASP A 344 7.87 -15.71 -1.78
N ALA A 345 8.39 -16.81 -1.27
CA ALA A 345 7.91 -17.46 -0.06
C ALA A 345 9.07 -17.73 0.90
N TYR A 346 8.84 -17.51 2.19
CA TYR A 346 9.85 -17.70 3.24
C TYR A 346 9.30 -18.55 4.38
N LYS A 347 10.20 -19.30 5.03
CA LYS A 347 9.98 -19.93 6.30
C LYS A 347 10.82 -19.21 7.35
N ILE A 348 10.18 -18.67 8.37
CA ILE A 348 10.82 -17.89 9.42
C ILE A 348 10.94 -18.75 10.67
N ASP A 349 12.17 -18.98 11.12
CA ASP A 349 12.42 -19.46 12.45
C ASP A 349 12.39 -18.28 13.43
N SER A 350 11.47 -18.30 14.37
CA SER A 350 11.33 -17.23 15.39
C SER A 350 12.44 -17.26 16.43
N GLY A 351 13.18 -18.37 16.54
CA GLY A 351 14.14 -18.61 17.63
C GLY A 351 13.47 -18.86 19.00
N ILE A 352 12.15 -19.13 19.03
CA ILE A 352 11.39 -19.35 20.27
C ILE A 352 11.04 -20.82 20.39
N ASP A 353 11.48 -21.47 21.47
CA ASP A 353 11.24 -22.87 21.73
C ASP A 353 9.75 -23.22 21.77
N GLY A 354 9.37 -24.29 21.07
CA GLY A 354 8.00 -24.78 20.99
C GLY A 354 7.06 -23.97 20.10
N MET A 355 7.53 -22.89 19.50
CA MET A 355 6.77 -22.14 18.50
C MET A 355 6.88 -22.83 17.14
N TYR A 356 5.76 -22.95 16.41
CA TYR A 356 5.77 -23.37 15.03
C TYR A 356 6.47 -22.33 14.12
N PRO A 357 7.07 -22.73 12.98
CA PRO A 357 7.68 -21.78 12.07
C PRO A 357 6.62 -20.87 11.44
N LEU A 358 6.87 -19.56 11.39
CA LEU A 358 6.03 -18.64 10.63
C LEU A 358 6.38 -18.75 9.14
N TYR A 359 5.37 -18.48 8.31
CA TYR A 359 5.57 -18.41 6.86
C TYR A 359 5.15 -17.05 6.36
N GLU A 360 5.99 -16.47 5.50
CA GLU A 360 5.71 -15.21 4.81
C GLU A 360 5.63 -15.45 3.31
N CYS A 361 4.52 -15.02 2.73
CA CYS A 361 4.28 -14.98 1.30
C CYS A 361 4.34 -13.52 0.87
N GLN A 362 5.33 -13.19 0.06
CA GLN A 362 5.55 -11.85 -0.43
C GLN A 362 5.13 -11.78 -1.89
N SER A 363 4.40 -10.74 -2.28
CA SER A 363 4.08 -10.47 -3.67
C SER A 363 4.09 -8.98 -3.96
N SER A 364 4.90 -8.59 -4.93
CA SER A 364 5.09 -7.21 -5.33
C SER A 364 5.39 -7.14 -6.82
N ARG A 365 5.44 -5.89 -7.38
CA ARG A 365 5.58 -5.66 -8.80
C ARG A 365 4.30 -5.97 -9.58
N LEU A 366 3.16 -5.51 -9.04
CA LEU A 366 1.87 -5.66 -9.74
C LEU A 366 1.92 -5.07 -11.16
N THR A 367 2.20 -3.77 -11.26
CA THR A 367 2.34 -3.09 -12.57
C THR A 367 3.66 -2.34 -12.72
N ASN A 368 4.51 -2.31 -11.70
CA ASN A 368 5.80 -1.65 -11.74
C ASN A 368 6.79 -2.40 -12.63
N GLN A 369 7.67 -1.68 -13.33
CA GLN A 369 8.73 -2.29 -14.14
C GLN A 369 10.03 -2.52 -13.37
N HIS A 370 10.25 -1.85 -12.22
CA HIS A 370 11.43 -2.09 -11.40
C HIS A 370 11.45 -3.52 -10.87
N VAL A 371 12.63 -4.12 -10.73
CA VAL A 371 12.81 -5.51 -10.32
C VAL A 371 14.03 -5.68 -9.43
N HIS A 372 13.88 -6.48 -8.38
CA HIS A 372 15.00 -6.92 -7.53
C HIS A 372 15.41 -8.36 -7.80
N GLY A 373 16.69 -8.67 -7.49
CA GLY A 373 17.23 -10.01 -7.57
C GLY A 373 16.59 -10.96 -6.56
N LEU A 374 16.57 -12.26 -6.89
CA LEU A 374 16.05 -13.30 -5.99
C LEU A 374 16.95 -13.50 -4.76
N ILE A 375 16.37 -13.95 -3.66
CA ILE A 375 17.05 -14.18 -2.38
C ILE A 375 17.26 -15.68 -2.17
N LYS A 376 18.50 -16.08 -1.85
CA LYS A 376 18.90 -17.50 -1.73
C LYS A 376 18.17 -18.27 -0.63
N HIS A 377 17.75 -17.61 0.46
CA HIS A 377 17.06 -18.28 1.58
C HIS A 377 15.53 -18.29 1.44
N ALA A 378 14.99 -17.78 0.33
CA ALA A 378 13.59 -18.00 -0.01
C ALA A 378 13.35 -19.49 -0.33
N LEU A 379 12.17 -20.01 0.02
CA LEU A 379 11.73 -21.34 -0.41
C LEU A 379 11.62 -21.41 -1.93
N PHE A 380 11.11 -20.34 -2.52
CA PHE A 380 11.13 -20.05 -3.96
C PHE A 380 10.92 -18.56 -4.18
N GLY A 381 11.21 -18.08 -5.40
CA GLY A 381 11.01 -16.70 -5.79
C GLY A 381 10.80 -16.54 -7.29
N TYR A 382 10.13 -15.45 -7.67
CA TYR A 382 9.84 -15.11 -9.05
C TYR A 382 9.99 -13.61 -9.30
N ASN A 383 10.77 -13.27 -10.34
CA ASN A 383 11.02 -11.87 -10.74
C ASN A 383 11.07 -11.66 -12.26
N LYS A 384 10.71 -12.66 -13.07
CA LYS A 384 10.81 -12.58 -14.54
C LYS A 384 9.79 -11.62 -15.13
N LYS A 385 8.53 -11.72 -14.69
CA LYS A 385 7.43 -10.85 -15.13
C LYS A 385 6.75 -10.18 -13.91
N GLN A 386 5.85 -9.26 -14.14
CA GLN A 386 4.91 -8.79 -13.13
C GLN A 386 4.11 -9.98 -12.62
N SER A 387 3.76 -9.92 -11.33
CA SER A 387 3.04 -11.02 -10.68
C SER A 387 2.26 -10.53 -9.46
N PHE A 388 1.28 -11.33 -9.06
CA PHE A 388 0.54 -11.15 -7.82
C PHE A 388 0.44 -12.46 -7.06
N GLY A 389 0.12 -12.38 -5.78
CA GLY A 389 -0.15 -13.53 -4.94
C GLY A 389 -1.62 -13.90 -4.98
N ARG A 390 -1.92 -15.17 -5.29
CA ARG A 390 -3.22 -15.80 -5.07
C ARG A 390 -3.14 -16.64 -3.81
N VAL A 391 -4.11 -16.49 -2.92
CA VAL A 391 -4.26 -17.35 -1.74
C VAL A 391 -5.61 -18.02 -1.77
N ASP A 392 -5.58 -19.36 -1.74
CA ASP A 392 -6.78 -20.18 -1.64
C ASP A 392 -6.89 -20.73 -0.22
N PHE A 393 -8.05 -20.56 0.40
CA PHE A 393 -8.40 -21.15 1.69
C PHE A 393 -9.41 -22.28 1.48
N ASP A 394 -9.15 -23.43 2.12
CA ASP A 394 -10.13 -24.51 2.27
C ASP A 394 -10.33 -24.83 3.76
N LEU A 395 -11.40 -24.29 4.33
CA LEU A 395 -11.75 -24.51 5.73
C LEU A 395 -12.70 -25.69 5.93
N THR A 396 -13.07 -26.40 4.85
CA THR A 396 -13.92 -27.60 4.89
C THR A 396 -13.10 -28.87 5.00
N ALA A 397 -11.80 -28.82 4.71
CA ALA A 397 -10.91 -29.95 4.87
C ALA A 397 -10.83 -30.38 6.34
N GLN A 398 -10.62 -31.66 6.61
CA GLN A 398 -10.39 -32.18 7.96
C GLN A 398 -9.24 -31.44 8.66
N ASP A 399 -8.19 -31.10 7.90
CA ASP A 399 -7.12 -30.21 8.31
C ASP A 399 -7.17 -29.00 7.35
N PRO A 400 -7.66 -27.84 7.79
CA PRO A 400 -7.82 -26.66 6.95
C PRO A 400 -6.52 -26.23 6.27
N THR A 401 -6.63 -25.74 5.04
CA THR A 401 -5.45 -25.39 4.22
C THR A 401 -5.43 -23.92 3.83
N PHE A 402 -4.22 -23.41 3.76
CA PHE A 402 -3.81 -22.16 3.15
C PHE A 402 -2.87 -22.48 1.99
N ARG A 403 -3.22 -22.05 0.76
CA ARG A 403 -2.35 -22.25 -0.40
C ARG A 403 -2.01 -20.92 -1.05
N TYR A 404 -0.76 -20.53 -1.00
CA TYR A 404 -0.20 -19.40 -1.75
C TYR A 404 0.27 -19.85 -3.12
N THR A 405 -0.07 -19.11 -4.17
CA THR A 405 0.41 -19.34 -5.54
C THR A 405 0.82 -18.01 -6.16
N ILE A 406 2.02 -17.95 -6.71
CA ILE A 406 2.46 -16.82 -7.54
C ILE A 406 1.81 -16.94 -8.91
N ILE A 407 1.05 -15.91 -9.32
CA ILE A 407 0.44 -15.83 -10.64
C ILE A 407 1.13 -14.72 -11.43
N SER A 408 1.62 -15.05 -12.62
CA SER A 408 2.22 -14.05 -13.53
C SER A 408 1.15 -13.12 -14.12
N ILE A 409 1.58 -12.01 -14.69
CA ILE A 409 0.68 -11.08 -15.42
C ILE A 409 -0.05 -11.76 -16.59
N ASP A 410 0.47 -12.89 -17.09
CA ASP A 410 -0.15 -13.68 -18.15
C ASP A 410 -1.19 -14.69 -17.62
N GLY A 411 -1.43 -14.70 -16.30
CA GLY A 411 -2.37 -15.61 -15.65
C GLY A 411 -1.79 -17.00 -15.35
N GLU A 412 -0.48 -17.20 -15.54
CA GLU A 412 0.18 -18.50 -15.36
C GLU A 412 0.57 -18.71 -13.89
N PRO A 413 0.23 -19.85 -13.27
CA PRO A 413 0.77 -20.23 -11.98
C PRO A 413 2.25 -20.60 -12.11
N VAL A 414 3.10 -20.03 -11.23
CA VAL A 414 4.55 -20.21 -11.30
C VAL A 414 5.07 -21.11 -10.19
N HIS A 415 4.74 -20.79 -8.95
CA HIS A 415 5.13 -21.54 -7.75
C HIS A 415 3.98 -21.57 -6.76
N SER A 416 3.91 -22.60 -5.94
CA SER A 416 2.91 -22.74 -4.87
C SER A 416 3.52 -23.25 -3.58
N LEU A 417 2.97 -22.77 -2.45
CA LEU A 417 3.20 -23.25 -1.11
C LEU A 417 1.83 -23.59 -0.48
N GLU A 418 1.66 -24.83 -0.03
CA GLU A 418 0.50 -25.21 0.75
C GLU A 418 0.90 -25.44 2.20
N LEU A 419 0.11 -24.92 3.12
CA LEU A 419 0.26 -25.08 4.56
C LEU A 419 -1.04 -25.66 5.13
N LYS A 420 -0.90 -26.64 6.00
CA LYS A 420 -2.03 -27.18 6.79
C LYS A 420 -2.08 -26.48 8.15
N LEU A 421 -3.26 -26.34 8.69
CA LEU A 421 -3.44 -25.71 10.00
C LEU A 421 -2.64 -26.43 11.09
N SER A 422 -2.56 -27.78 11.03
CA SER A 422 -1.78 -28.59 11.97
C SER A 422 -0.27 -28.25 11.98
N GLU A 423 0.28 -27.70 10.88
CA GLU A 423 1.67 -27.27 10.79
C GLU A 423 1.91 -25.92 11.46
N LEU A 424 0.83 -25.17 11.76
CA LEU A 424 0.83 -23.82 12.33
C LEU A 424 0.25 -23.81 13.76
N GLN A 425 0.45 -24.90 14.51
CA GLN A 425 -0.07 -25.06 15.88
C GLN A 425 1.10 -25.29 16.87
N PHE A 426 0.92 -24.78 18.08
CA PHE A 426 1.80 -25.11 19.21
C PHE A 426 1.59 -26.58 19.59
N ARG A 427 2.68 -27.26 19.84
CA ARG A 427 2.71 -28.64 20.32
C ARG A 427 2.69 -28.70 21.84
#